data_072b1b71bcf9e949095e381670508c92
#
_entry.id   072b1b71bcf9e949095e381670508c92
#
_cell.length_a   1.000
_cell.length_b   1.000
_cell.length_c   1.000
_cell.angle_alpha   90.00
_cell.angle_beta   90.00
_cell.angle_gamma   90.00
#
_symmetry.space_group_name_H-M   'P 1'
#
loop_
_entity.id
_entity.type
_entity.pdbx_description
1 polymer ?
#
loop_
_entity_poly.entity_id
_entity_poly.type
_entity_poly.pdbx_seq_one_letter_code
_entity_poly.pdbx_strand_id
1 'polypeptide(L)'
;MTNKATPYGQKKQLSTESLSVSQLLHEGEAMFVEHGIYFGHGTDSAWDEAVSILSYVLNFPPNADRSLMTNIPTAEQVVRIRSLFGRRVEERIPAPYITGQAWFCGLPFVVDHRVIIPRSPIAALITSYFEPWLPCNPKRILDLCTGGGCIGISCAYGFEEAEVILSDISADAIAVANINIGN
;
A
#
# COMPACT_ATOMS: atom_id res chain seq x y z
N MET A 1 -46.99 20.88 -34.50
CA MET A 1 -46.44 20.45 -33.19
C MET A 1 -45.50 19.29 -33.46
N THR A 2 -44.23 19.57 -33.64
CA THR A 2 -43.18 18.57 -34.01
C THR A 2 -42.31 18.31 -32.77
N ASN A 3 -42.45 17.12 -32.24
CA ASN A 3 -41.74 16.63 -31.08
C ASN A 3 -40.28 16.27 -31.49
N LYS A 4 -39.29 17.06 -31.07
CA LYS A 4 -37.88 16.74 -31.25
C LYS A 4 -37.40 15.84 -30.09
N ALA A 5 -37.22 14.57 -30.39
CA ALA A 5 -36.56 13.64 -29.50
C ALA A 5 -35.05 13.95 -29.45
N THR A 6 -34.51 14.18 -28.26
CA THR A 6 -33.11 14.34 -27.97
C THR A 6 -32.44 12.96 -27.98
N PRO A 7 -31.32 12.75 -28.69
CA PRO A 7 -30.61 11.47 -28.62
C PRO A 7 -29.76 11.41 -27.37
N TYR A 8 -30.23 10.69 -26.37
CA TYR A 8 -29.42 10.22 -25.23
C TYR A 8 -28.63 8.97 -25.65
N GLY A 9 -27.34 8.96 -25.39
CA GLY A 9 -26.60 7.71 -25.31
C GLY A 9 -25.51 7.48 -26.34
N GLN A 10 -24.52 8.36 -26.42
CA GLN A 10 -23.21 7.90 -26.88
C GLN A 10 -22.49 7.27 -25.68
N LYS A 11 -22.56 5.93 -25.56
CA LYS A 11 -21.62 5.17 -24.78
C LYS A 11 -20.25 5.44 -25.38
N LYS A 12 -19.41 6.22 -24.67
CA LYS A 12 -18.00 6.37 -24.96
C LYS A 12 -17.39 4.96 -25.00
N GLN A 13 -17.19 4.44 -26.20
CA GLN A 13 -16.41 3.22 -26.41
C GLN A 13 -15.06 3.48 -25.79
N LEU A 14 -14.74 2.80 -24.67
CA LEU A 14 -13.41 2.76 -24.12
C LEU A 14 -12.51 2.18 -25.19
N SER A 15 -11.70 3.04 -25.81
CA SER A 15 -10.65 2.63 -26.72
C SER A 15 -9.76 1.66 -25.96
N THR A 16 -9.62 0.44 -26.48
CA THR A 16 -8.66 -0.56 -26.03
C THR A 16 -7.25 -0.17 -26.47
N GLU A 17 -6.83 1.06 -26.18
CA GLU A 17 -5.43 1.42 -26.26
C GLU A 17 -4.69 0.69 -25.14
N SER A 18 -3.64 0.00 -25.50
CA SER A 18 -2.75 -0.68 -24.57
C SER A 18 -2.02 0.38 -23.75
N LEU A 19 -2.50 0.62 -22.53
CA LEU A 19 -1.92 1.61 -21.62
C LEU A 19 -0.70 1.03 -20.93
N SER A 20 0.39 1.80 -20.89
CA SER A 20 1.57 1.44 -20.08
C SER A 20 1.32 1.68 -18.59
N VAL A 21 2.15 1.06 -17.74
CA VAL A 21 2.19 1.31 -16.29
C VAL A 21 2.33 2.80 -16.00
N SER A 22 3.23 3.50 -16.72
CA SER A 22 3.44 4.95 -16.57
C SER A 22 2.16 5.75 -16.84
N GLN A 23 1.41 5.41 -17.89
CA GLN A 23 0.17 6.11 -18.21
C GLN A 23 -0.91 5.89 -17.16
N LEU A 24 -1.01 4.68 -16.60
CA LEU A 24 -1.95 4.37 -15.51
C LEU A 24 -1.56 5.08 -14.21
N LEU A 25 -0.27 5.22 -13.91
CA LEU A 25 0.20 5.99 -12.76
C LEU A 25 -0.22 7.46 -12.87
N HIS A 26 0.01 8.09 -14.02
CA HIS A 26 -0.43 9.47 -14.26
C HIS A 26 -1.95 9.62 -14.23
N GLU A 27 -2.71 8.62 -14.72
CA GLU A 27 -4.17 8.61 -14.62
C GLU A 27 -4.61 8.60 -13.14
N GLY A 28 -4.01 7.75 -12.31
CA GLY A 28 -4.32 7.67 -10.88
C GLY A 28 -3.92 8.94 -10.13
N GLU A 29 -2.72 9.45 -10.37
CA GLU A 29 -2.23 10.70 -9.77
C GLU A 29 -3.17 11.86 -10.08
N ALA A 30 -3.52 12.05 -11.35
CA ALA A 30 -4.42 13.12 -11.77
C ALA A 30 -5.80 13.00 -11.12
N MET A 31 -6.36 11.78 -11.08
CA MET A 31 -7.66 11.50 -10.45
C MET A 31 -7.64 11.85 -8.96
N PHE A 32 -6.59 11.46 -8.23
CA PHE A 32 -6.50 11.72 -6.79
C PHE A 32 -6.32 13.21 -6.47
N VAL A 33 -5.55 13.93 -7.27
CA VAL A 33 -5.39 15.38 -7.15
C VAL A 33 -6.69 16.11 -7.45
N GLU A 34 -7.37 15.78 -8.56
CA GLU A 34 -8.64 16.39 -8.97
C GLU A 34 -9.73 16.24 -7.91
N HIS A 35 -9.79 15.08 -7.26
CA HIS A 35 -10.79 14.80 -6.22
C HIS A 35 -10.35 15.21 -4.81
N GLY A 36 -9.21 15.89 -4.66
CA GLY A 36 -8.72 16.37 -3.37
C GLY A 36 -8.55 15.26 -2.35
N ILE A 37 -7.92 14.15 -2.76
CA ILE A 37 -7.61 13.04 -1.85
C ILE A 37 -6.54 13.48 -0.87
N TYR A 38 -6.75 13.18 0.42
CA TYR A 38 -5.76 13.40 1.46
C TYR A 38 -4.80 12.22 1.54
N PHE A 39 -3.49 12.52 1.64
CA PHE A 39 -2.39 11.56 1.80
C PHE A 39 -1.85 11.61 3.24
N GLY A 40 -0.90 10.74 3.59
CA GLY A 40 -0.30 10.67 4.94
C GLY A 40 -0.72 9.42 5.73
N HIS A 41 -1.32 8.44 5.04
CA HIS A 41 -1.64 7.12 5.59
C HIS A 41 -0.74 6.03 4.99
N GLY A 42 0.60 6.24 5.08
CA GLY A 42 1.60 5.34 4.50
C GLY A 42 2.08 5.74 3.11
N THR A 43 1.51 6.79 2.53
CA THR A 43 1.92 7.42 1.27
C THR A 43 1.95 8.93 1.47
N ASP A 44 2.87 9.64 0.80
CA ASP A 44 3.07 11.08 0.99
C ASP A 44 2.50 11.91 -0.18
N SER A 45 2.16 11.26 -1.29
CA SER A 45 1.68 11.92 -2.51
C SER A 45 0.64 11.11 -3.26
N ALA A 46 -0.05 11.78 -4.21
CA ALA A 46 -0.97 11.13 -5.15
C ALA A 46 -0.25 10.05 -5.99
N TRP A 47 0.99 10.34 -6.37
CA TRP A 47 1.84 9.39 -7.10
C TRP A 47 2.11 8.12 -6.29
N ASP A 48 2.54 8.25 -5.03
CA ASP A 48 2.84 7.11 -4.17
C ASP A 48 1.60 6.25 -3.91
N GLU A 49 0.44 6.90 -3.76
CA GLU A 49 -0.84 6.20 -3.63
C GLU A 49 -1.17 5.39 -4.89
N ALA A 50 -0.98 5.98 -6.09
CA ALA A 50 -1.17 5.27 -7.36
C ALA A 50 -0.17 4.12 -7.51
N VAL A 51 1.11 4.33 -7.15
CA VAL A 51 2.15 3.28 -7.13
C VAL A 51 1.74 2.14 -6.21
N SER A 52 1.24 2.42 -5.02
CA SER A 52 0.80 1.41 -4.06
C SER A 52 -0.29 0.51 -4.65
N ILE A 53 -1.29 1.08 -5.31
CA ILE A 53 -2.40 0.33 -5.93
C ILE A 53 -1.91 -0.49 -7.13
N LEU A 54 -1.09 0.10 -8.00
CA LEU A 54 -0.54 -0.62 -9.16
C LEU A 54 0.37 -1.76 -8.72
N SER A 55 1.25 -1.53 -7.76
CA SER A 55 2.16 -2.53 -7.19
C SER A 55 1.40 -3.75 -6.70
N TYR A 56 0.29 -3.53 -6.01
CA TYR A 56 -0.58 -4.61 -5.54
C TYR A 56 -1.20 -5.42 -6.69
N VAL A 57 -1.77 -4.75 -7.71
CA VAL A 57 -2.44 -5.45 -8.81
C VAL A 57 -1.45 -6.17 -9.73
N LEU A 58 -0.28 -5.58 -9.94
CA LEU A 58 0.75 -6.07 -10.84
C LEU A 58 1.79 -6.95 -10.15
N ASN A 59 1.68 -7.10 -8.82
CA ASN A 59 2.54 -7.94 -7.97
C ASN A 59 4.03 -7.60 -8.07
N PHE A 60 4.37 -6.32 -7.88
CA PHE A 60 5.76 -5.87 -7.74
C PHE A 60 5.92 -4.95 -6.51
N PRO A 61 7.12 -4.86 -5.90
CA PRO A 61 7.33 -3.95 -4.77
C PRO A 61 7.29 -2.49 -5.22
N PRO A 62 6.87 -1.54 -4.34
CA PRO A 62 6.78 -0.11 -4.69
C PRO A 62 8.10 0.53 -5.14
N ASN A 63 9.24 -0.03 -4.74
CA ASN A 63 10.58 0.41 -5.14
C ASN A 63 11.13 -0.35 -6.35
N ALA A 64 10.27 -1.00 -7.13
CA ALA A 64 10.65 -1.75 -8.32
C ALA A 64 11.35 -0.87 -9.36
N ASP A 65 12.13 -1.51 -10.23
CA ASP A 65 12.90 -0.84 -11.27
C ASP A 65 12.03 -0.03 -12.22
N ARG A 66 12.53 1.12 -12.66
CA ARG A 66 11.84 2.01 -13.61
C ARG A 66 11.58 1.36 -14.96
N SER A 67 12.25 0.27 -15.31
CA SER A 67 11.98 -0.50 -16.53
C SER A 67 10.55 -1.01 -16.60
N LEU A 68 9.89 -1.22 -15.45
CA LEU A 68 8.50 -1.63 -15.39
C LEU A 68 7.50 -0.57 -15.88
N MET A 69 7.91 0.70 -15.94
CA MET A 69 7.05 1.81 -16.38
C MET A 69 6.54 1.66 -17.82
N THR A 70 7.28 0.95 -18.67
CA THR A 70 6.92 0.70 -20.08
C THR A 70 6.10 -0.57 -20.26
N ASN A 71 5.94 -1.40 -19.22
CA ASN A 71 5.14 -2.60 -19.29
C ASN A 71 3.69 -2.26 -19.59
N ILE A 72 3.02 -3.16 -20.32
CA ILE A 72 1.61 -3.02 -20.68
C ILE A 72 0.81 -4.06 -19.88
N PRO A 73 0.04 -3.63 -18.87
CA PRO A 73 -0.84 -4.51 -18.13
C PRO A 73 -1.94 -5.11 -19.02
N THR A 74 -2.44 -6.27 -18.62
CA THR A 74 -3.59 -6.89 -19.30
C THR A 74 -4.84 -6.03 -19.14
N ALA A 75 -5.81 -6.20 -20.03
CA ALA A 75 -7.09 -5.49 -19.94
C ALA A 75 -7.80 -5.72 -18.59
N GLU A 76 -7.71 -6.93 -18.04
CA GLU A 76 -8.26 -7.27 -16.73
C GLU A 76 -7.54 -6.51 -15.60
N GLN A 77 -6.22 -6.43 -15.64
CA GLN A 77 -5.42 -5.66 -14.68
C GLN A 77 -5.78 -4.16 -14.75
N VAL A 78 -5.92 -3.59 -15.95
CA VAL A 78 -6.33 -2.19 -16.12
C VAL A 78 -7.70 -1.94 -15.50
N VAL A 79 -8.68 -2.81 -15.76
CA VAL A 79 -10.03 -2.70 -15.16
C VAL A 79 -9.95 -2.77 -13.64
N ARG A 80 -9.15 -3.69 -13.08
CA ARG A 80 -8.98 -3.82 -11.63
C ARG A 80 -8.32 -2.59 -11.03
N ILE A 81 -7.25 -2.05 -11.64
CA ILE A 81 -6.57 -0.83 -11.18
C ILE A 81 -7.55 0.33 -11.13
N ARG A 82 -8.29 0.59 -12.21
CA ARG A 82 -9.28 1.68 -12.28
C ARG A 82 -10.41 1.53 -11.27
N SER A 83 -10.85 0.29 -11.02
CA SER A 83 -11.84 0.01 -9.97
C SER A 83 -11.30 0.39 -8.58
N LEU A 84 -10.04 0.09 -8.27
CA LEU A 84 -9.43 0.46 -6.99
C LEU A 84 -9.20 1.97 -6.88
N PHE A 85 -8.84 2.65 -7.97
CA PHE A 85 -8.78 4.12 -8.00
C PHE A 85 -10.15 4.73 -7.71
N GLY A 86 -11.21 4.23 -8.35
CA GLY A 86 -12.58 4.67 -8.08
C GLY A 86 -12.96 4.50 -6.61
N ARG A 87 -12.70 3.33 -6.04
CA ARG A 87 -12.93 3.08 -4.61
C ARG A 87 -12.16 4.06 -3.70
N ARG A 88 -10.89 4.33 -4.02
CA ARG A 88 -10.08 5.30 -3.27
C ARG A 88 -10.71 6.69 -3.24
N VAL A 89 -11.27 7.11 -4.37
CA VAL A 89 -11.94 8.42 -4.52
C VAL A 89 -13.32 8.43 -3.85
N GLU A 90 -14.14 7.44 -4.10
CA GLU A 90 -15.53 7.40 -3.67
C GLU A 90 -15.67 7.09 -2.18
N GLU A 91 -14.94 6.07 -1.70
CA GLU A 91 -15.01 5.59 -0.31
C GLU A 91 -14.08 6.37 0.63
N ARG A 92 -13.11 7.12 0.10
CA ARG A 92 -12.08 7.85 0.86
C ARG A 92 -11.22 6.94 1.76
N ILE A 93 -11.26 5.64 1.54
CA ILE A 93 -10.47 4.65 2.29
C ILE A 93 -9.03 4.67 1.80
N PRO A 94 -8.01 4.74 2.67
CA PRO A 94 -6.59 4.66 2.29
C PRO A 94 -6.27 3.41 1.46
N ALA A 95 -5.38 3.55 0.47
CA ALA A 95 -5.01 2.45 -0.43
C ALA A 95 -4.60 1.17 0.30
N PRO A 96 -3.82 1.19 1.40
CA PRO A 96 -3.48 -0.03 2.13
C PRO A 96 -4.69 -0.81 2.66
N TYR A 97 -5.76 -0.13 3.09
CA TYR A 97 -6.98 -0.82 3.52
C TYR A 97 -7.84 -1.32 2.35
N ILE A 98 -7.72 -0.70 1.17
CA ILE A 98 -8.40 -1.17 -0.05
C ILE A 98 -7.71 -2.43 -0.59
N THR A 99 -6.38 -2.46 -0.56
CA THR A 99 -5.55 -3.55 -1.06
C THR A 99 -5.34 -4.67 -0.03
N GLY A 100 -5.52 -4.36 1.26
CA GLY A 100 -5.18 -5.27 2.37
C GLY A 100 -3.68 -5.39 2.60
N GLN A 101 -2.85 -4.52 2.00
CA GLN A 101 -1.40 -4.61 2.06
C GLN A 101 -0.76 -3.24 2.31
N ALA A 102 0.27 -3.22 3.15
CA ALA A 102 1.17 -2.08 3.35
C ALA A 102 2.62 -2.53 3.32
N TRP A 103 3.54 -1.60 3.05
CA TRP A 103 4.98 -1.88 3.05
C TRP A 103 5.65 -1.15 4.23
N PHE A 104 6.55 -1.84 4.93
CA PHE A 104 7.34 -1.27 6.01
C PHE A 104 8.72 -1.94 6.06
N CYS A 105 9.79 -1.15 6.13
CA CYS A 105 11.18 -1.65 6.08
C CYS A 105 11.47 -2.63 4.91
N GLY A 106 10.80 -2.44 3.76
CA GLY A 106 10.97 -3.32 2.59
C GLY A 106 10.19 -4.64 2.64
N LEU A 107 9.41 -4.87 3.70
CA LEU A 107 8.58 -6.06 3.88
C LEU A 107 7.10 -5.76 3.63
N PRO A 108 6.34 -6.66 3.01
CA PRO A 108 4.89 -6.54 2.86
C PRO A 108 4.19 -7.00 4.15
N PHE A 109 3.18 -6.26 4.58
CA PHE A 109 2.34 -6.58 5.74
C PHE A 109 0.88 -6.61 5.34
N VAL A 110 0.14 -7.58 5.83
CA VAL A 110 -1.32 -7.59 5.79
C VAL A 110 -1.83 -6.52 6.75
N VAL A 111 -2.75 -5.69 6.28
CA VAL A 111 -3.40 -4.64 7.08
C VAL A 111 -4.89 -4.59 6.77
N ASP A 112 -5.68 -4.34 7.80
CA ASP A 112 -7.10 -4.02 7.70
C ASP A 112 -7.52 -3.06 8.83
N HIS A 113 -8.81 -2.80 8.96
CA HIS A 113 -9.37 -1.86 9.94
C HIS A 113 -9.07 -2.19 11.42
N ARG A 114 -8.53 -3.38 11.71
CA ARG A 114 -8.15 -3.81 13.07
C ARG A 114 -6.82 -3.21 13.53
N VAL A 115 -5.99 -2.76 12.60
CA VAL A 115 -4.65 -2.23 12.90
C VAL A 115 -4.38 -0.94 12.16
N ILE A 116 -3.51 -0.12 12.71
CA ILE A 116 -3.03 1.09 12.03
C ILE A 116 -2.14 0.69 10.83
N ILE A 117 -2.23 1.47 9.75
CA ILE A 117 -1.33 1.32 8.60
C ILE A 117 0.12 1.55 9.08
N PRO A 118 1.06 0.62 8.79
CA PRO A 118 2.45 0.75 9.13
C PRO A 118 3.07 2.08 8.69
N ARG A 119 3.45 2.90 9.65
CA ARG A 119 4.14 4.17 9.45
C ARG A 119 4.85 4.55 10.74
N SER A 120 6.15 4.60 10.73
CA SER A 120 6.91 4.98 11.93
C SER A 120 8.31 5.45 11.55
N PRO A 121 8.81 6.52 12.16
CA PRO A 121 10.21 6.94 12.01
C PRO A 121 11.19 5.89 12.54
N ILE A 122 10.73 4.92 13.33
CA ILE A 122 11.53 3.77 13.79
C ILE A 122 12.06 2.94 12.61
N ALA A 123 11.41 2.98 11.45
CA ALA A 123 11.90 2.33 10.23
C ALA A 123 13.36 2.71 9.90
N ALA A 124 13.70 4.00 10.02
CA ALA A 124 15.07 4.46 9.81
C ALA A 124 16.05 3.91 10.85
N LEU A 125 15.63 3.75 12.08
CA LEU A 125 16.44 3.15 13.14
C LEU A 125 16.65 1.65 12.89
N ILE A 126 15.63 0.93 12.50
CA ILE A 126 15.72 -0.50 12.16
C ILE A 126 16.72 -0.70 11.01
N THR A 127 16.59 0.10 9.93
CA THR A 127 17.49 0.01 8.75
C THR A 127 18.93 0.35 9.08
N SER A 128 19.19 1.19 10.10
CA SER A 128 20.54 1.50 10.59
C SER A 128 20.95 0.61 11.78
N TYR A 129 20.22 -0.46 12.06
CA TYR A 129 20.50 -1.36 13.19
C TYR A 129 20.56 -0.61 14.53
N PHE A 130 19.80 0.48 14.67
CA PHE A 130 19.78 1.39 15.81
C PHE A 130 21.13 2.02 16.14
N GLU A 131 22.04 2.09 15.18
CA GLU A 131 23.30 2.83 15.38
C GLU A 131 23.06 4.35 15.54
N PRO A 132 23.79 5.04 16.41
CA PRO A 132 24.82 4.54 17.35
C PRO A 132 24.26 4.14 18.73
N TRP A 133 22.96 3.94 18.86
CA TRP A 133 22.29 3.78 20.16
C TRP A 133 22.49 2.41 20.79
N LEU A 134 22.63 1.35 19.97
CA LEU A 134 22.91 0.01 20.45
C LEU A 134 24.41 -0.29 20.35
N PRO A 135 25.08 -0.60 21.49
CA PRO A 135 26.50 -0.94 21.48
C PRO A 135 26.80 -2.36 20.96
N CYS A 136 25.78 -3.21 20.90
CA CYS A 136 25.85 -4.59 20.39
C CYS A 136 24.45 -5.07 19.99
N ASN A 137 24.41 -6.14 19.22
CA ASN A 137 23.14 -6.76 18.83
C ASN A 137 22.34 -7.23 20.05
N PRO A 138 21.06 -6.91 20.13
CA PRO A 138 20.19 -7.35 21.22
C PRO A 138 19.96 -8.87 21.15
N LYS A 139 19.84 -9.52 22.31
CA LYS A 139 19.41 -10.92 22.38
C LYS A 139 17.89 -11.07 22.53
N ARG A 140 17.24 -10.02 23.00
CA ARG A 140 15.78 -9.99 23.19
C ARG A 140 15.24 -8.62 22.84
N ILE A 141 14.11 -8.59 22.12
CA ILE A 141 13.41 -7.38 21.69
C ILE A 141 11.95 -7.54 22.14
N LEU A 142 11.41 -6.50 22.76
CA LEU A 142 9.98 -6.40 23.06
C LEU A 142 9.39 -5.28 22.22
N ASP A 143 8.42 -5.61 21.36
CA ASP A 143 7.58 -4.65 20.66
C ASP A 143 6.25 -4.53 21.41
N LEU A 144 6.13 -3.45 22.17
CA LEU A 144 4.97 -3.18 23.02
C LEU A 144 3.97 -2.31 22.26
N CYS A 145 2.69 -2.69 22.28
CA CYS A 145 1.63 -2.13 21.44
C CYS A 145 1.91 -2.35 19.94
N THR A 146 2.23 -3.56 19.61
CA THR A 146 2.79 -3.97 18.31
C THR A 146 1.84 -3.72 17.12
N GLY A 147 0.52 -3.59 17.35
CA GLY A 147 -0.46 -3.51 16.28
C GLY A 147 -0.39 -4.72 15.34
N GLY A 148 -0.19 -4.48 14.04
CA GLY A 148 0.02 -5.54 13.04
C GLY A 148 1.39 -6.19 13.05
N GLY A 149 2.26 -5.89 14.02
CA GLY A 149 3.57 -6.52 14.18
C GLY A 149 4.70 -5.94 13.35
N CYS A 150 4.47 -4.86 12.61
CA CYS A 150 5.41 -4.40 11.59
C CYS A 150 6.80 -4.01 12.14
N ILE A 151 6.89 -3.38 13.32
CA ILE A 151 8.16 -2.98 13.95
C ILE A 151 8.89 -4.22 14.43
N GLY A 152 8.25 -5.05 15.25
CA GLY A 152 8.88 -6.24 15.82
C GLY A 152 9.30 -7.25 14.77
N ILE A 153 8.46 -7.51 13.76
CA ILE A 153 8.81 -8.41 12.65
C ILE A 153 10.00 -7.84 11.85
N SER A 154 10.01 -6.54 11.53
CA SER A 154 11.15 -5.93 10.85
C SER A 154 12.43 -5.98 11.69
N CYS A 155 12.32 -5.87 13.03
CA CYS A 155 13.46 -6.08 13.92
C CYS A 155 13.95 -7.53 13.90
N ALA A 156 13.06 -8.52 13.81
CA ALA A 156 13.44 -9.94 13.70
C ALA A 156 14.26 -10.21 12.42
N TYR A 157 13.91 -9.58 11.31
CA TYR A 157 14.73 -9.65 10.09
C TYR A 157 16.09 -8.96 10.21
N GLY A 158 16.17 -7.85 10.97
CA GLY A 158 17.43 -7.15 11.19
C GLY A 158 18.34 -7.80 12.22
N PHE A 159 17.79 -8.51 13.19
CA PHE A 159 18.48 -9.14 14.31
C PHE A 159 18.12 -10.62 14.42
N GLU A 160 18.57 -11.43 13.47
CA GLU A 160 18.16 -12.83 13.29
C GLU A 160 18.37 -13.73 14.52
N GLU A 161 19.34 -13.37 15.38
CA GLU A 161 19.62 -14.13 16.63
C GLU A 161 18.81 -13.66 17.84
N ALA A 162 18.01 -12.59 17.68
CA ALA A 162 17.23 -12.05 18.78
C ALA A 162 15.89 -12.80 18.95
N GLU A 163 15.53 -13.07 20.19
CA GLU A 163 14.15 -13.44 20.55
C GLU A 163 13.26 -12.18 20.49
N VAL A 164 12.30 -12.15 19.59
CA VAL A 164 11.38 -11.00 19.44
C VAL A 164 10.01 -11.36 20.01
N ILE A 165 9.54 -10.54 20.94
CA ILE A 165 8.23 -10.68 21.59
C ILE A 165 7.33 -9.54 21.11
N LEU A 166 6.18 -9.88 20.54
CA LEU A 166 5.13 -8.94 20.16
C LEU A 166 4.04 -8.93 21.22
N SER A 167 3.61 -7.75 21.65
CA SER A 167 2.55 -7.61 22.65
C SER A 167 1.60 -6.48 22.28
N ASP A 168 0.31 -6.75 22.40
CA ASP A 168 -0.75 -5.74 22.26
C ASP A 168 -1.92 -6.09 23.18
N ILE A 169 -2.65 -5.06 23.64
CA ILE A 169 -3.88 -5.26 24.43
C ILE A 169 -5.05 -5.71 23.56
N SER A 170 -5.02 -5.40 22.25
CA SER A 170 -6.05 -5.75 21.29
C SER A 170 -5.84 -7.18 20.77
N ALA A 171 -6.77 -8.08 21.06
CA ALA A 171 -6.77 -9.42 20.49
C ALA A 171 -6.86 -9.39 18.94
N ASP A 172 -7.54 -8.41 18.36
CA ASP A 172 -7.66 -8.23 16.92
C ASP A 172 -6.32 -7.82 16.31
N ALA A 173 -5.56 -6.95 16.97
CA ALA A 173 -4.22 -6.60 16.54
C ALA A 173 -3.28 -7.80 16.56
N ILE A 174 -3.30 -8.60 17.64
CA ILE A 174 -2.53 -9.84 17.74
C ILE A 174 -2.93 -10.84 16.65
N ALA A 175 -4.21 -10.92 16.30
CA ALA A 175 -4.64 -11.79 15.20
C ALA A 175 -4.02 -11.37 13.85
N VAL A 176 -3.93 -10.05 13.57
CA VAL A 176 -3.25 -9.54 12.36
C VAL A 176 -1.74 -9.76 12.45
N ALA A 177 -1.12 -9.52 13.61
CA ALA A 177 0.32 -9.78 13.81
C ALA A 177 0.68 -11.25 13.55
N ASN A 178 -0.15 -12.20 14.02
CA ASN A 178 0.04 -13.63 13.75
C ASN A 178 -0.06 -13.98 12.26
N ILE A 179 -0.93 -13.33 11.49
CA ILE A 179 -0.97 -13.49 10.04
C ILE A 179 0.36 -13.02 9.43
N ASN A 180 0.87 -11.87 9.88
CA ASN A 180 2.10 -11.28 9.37
C ASN A 180 3.37 -12.07 9.76
N ILE A 181 3.36 -12.79 10.89
CA ILE A 181 4.45 -13.71 11.27
C ILE A 181 4.49 -14.94 10.35
N GLY A 182 3.34 -15.38 9.85
CA GLY A 182 3.22 -16.59 9.02
C GLY A 182 3.48 -16.36 7.53
N ASN A 183 3.63 -15.11 7.09
CA ASN A 183 3.90 -14.72 5.70
C ASN A 183 5.40 -14.55 5.46
#